data_ac4447048e67b38261e846683689783b
#
_entry.id   ac4447048e67b38261e846683689783b
#
_cell.length_a   1.000
_cell.length_b   1.000
_cell.length_c   1.000
_cell.angle_alpha   90.00
_cell.angle_beta   90.00
_cell.angle_gamma   90.00
#
_symmetry.space_group_name_H-M   'P 1'
#
loop_
_entity.id
_entity.type
_entity.pdbx_description
1 polymer ?
#
loop_
_entity_poly.entity_id
_entity_poly.type
_entity_poly.pdbx_seq_one_letter_code
_entity_poly.pdbx_strand_id
1 'polypeptide(L)'
;MGFLRNPGRIAAFLLVATAIAGCGGLRLSDPLRVREGDFFMYGRSKERMNRVPVLIAPPLTLEWTQDLTAGIGDGSPVLVDSLLFIGNLRGELYALNGRTGKRVGWVALGNAIQGTPLVDGNLAIVALAGPREALVAYDLLEGKVRWKQILGDMQVSPLLIGTQVYTANTSGTFFCVERTTGEVRWMFQIPDNTRLKGIRSTPAGTDSGVVFGADDGAVYHLDAATGKLRWRIAGDAAIQAPVVIFRQTAYVTTLRGTIMAIDIASGALRWVRGTGHPVFGPLLVDSLRAVVGTTGGLVLALNTSSGELLWSCDLQSPVNSGLLGSDTLLYVGTLKKELVALRALDGTVLWRGALPGRVKTTPVAGIHRIFVATDERLILSFRESAR
;
A
#
# COMPACT_ATOMS: atom_id res chain seq x y z
N MET A 1 -37.92 2.90 -76.57
CA MET A 1 -36.53 2.63 -76.34
C MET A 1 -35.92 3.81 -75.59
N GLY A 2 -35.76 3.74 -74.29
CA GLY A 2 -35.25 4.85 -73.52
C GLY A 2 -34.82 4.31 -72.15
N PHE A 3 -33.51 4.09 -71.93
CA PHE A 3 -32.90 3.67 -70.67
C PHE A 3 -32.82 4.83 -69.71
N LEU A 4 -33.54 4.76 -68.61
CA LEU A 4 -33.41 5.67 -67.49
C LEU A 4 -32.27 5.18 -66.59
N ARG A 5 -31.20 5.94 -66.41
CA ARG A 5 -30.11 5.79 -65.46
C ARG A 5 -30.56 6.32 -64.12
N ASN A 6 -30.47 5.47 -63.11
CA ASN A 6 -30.66 5.80 -61.70
C ASN A 6 -29.33 6.30 -61.12
N PRO A 7 -29.26 7.49 -60.49
CA PRO A 7 -28.03 7.90 -59.76
C PRO A 7 -28.05 7.36 -58.37
N GLY A 8 -27.04 6.54 -58.04
CA GLY A 8 -26.81 5.97 -56.72
C GLY A 8 -26.64 7.04 -55.65
N ARG A 9 -27.40 6.92 -54.59
CA ARG A 9 -27.20 7.67 -53.32
C ARG A 9 -25.99 7.12 -52.61
N ILE A 10 -24.92 7.90 -52.56
CA ILE A 10 -23.78 7.66 -51.64
C ILE A 10 -24.24 8.10 -50.25
N ALA A 11 -24.49 7.14 -49.38
CA ALA A 11 -24.72 7.40 -47.95
C ALA A 11 -23.36 7.71 -47.31
N ALA A 12 -23.11 8.97 -47.00
CA ALA A 12 -21.99 9.38 -46.17
C ALA A 12 -22.25 8.95 -44.73
N PHE A 13 -21.57 7.91 -44.28
CA PHE A 13 -21.48 7.58 -42.87
C PHE A 13 -20.65 8.65 -42.15
N LEU A 14 -21.31 9.60 -41.51
CA LEU A 14 -20.68 10.46 -40.51
C LEU A 14 -20.29 9.56 -39.30
N LEU A 15 -19.02 9.21 -39.17
CA LEU A 15 -18.45 8.73 -37.96
C LEU A 15 -18.45 9.87 -36.92
N VAL A 16 -19.48 9.91 -36.08
CA VAL A 16 -19.47 10.75 -34.89
C VAL A 16 -18.51 10.10 -33.93
N ALA A 17 -17.26 10.55 -33.95
CA ALA A 17 -16.33 10.30 -32.88
C ALA A 17 -16.84 11.03 -31.63
N THR A 18 -17.61 10.35 -30.78
CA THR A 18 -17.89 10.81 -29.42
C THR A 18 -16.58 10.78 -28.65
N ALA A 19 -15.89 11.92 -28.66
CA ALA A 19 -14.86 12.21 -27.68
C ALA A 19 -15.56 12.20 -26.31
N ILE A 20 -15.45 11.11 -25.58
CA ILE A 20 -15.75 11.08 -24.16
C ILE A 20 -14.67 11.95 -23.53
N ALA A 21 -14.93 13.25 -23.48
CA ALA A 21 -14.22 14.18 -22.62
C ALA A 21 -14.57 13.82 -21.18
N GLY A 22 -13.89 12.82 -20.59
CA GLY A 22 -13.83 12.64 -19.17
C GLY A 22 -13.19 13.91 -18.60
N CYS A 23 -14.00 14.79 -17.99
CA CYS A 23 -13.54 15.94 -17.24
C CYS A 23 -12.83 15.49 -15.95
N GLY A 24 -11.67 14.87 -16.08
CA GLY A 24 -10.82 14.41 -15.00
C GLY A 24 -9.39 14.34 -15.52
N GLY A 25 -8.67 15.45 -15.44
CA GLY A 25 -7.24 15.48 -15.77
C GLY A 25 -6.44 15.58 -14.48
N LEU A 26 -5.63 14.60 -14.16
CA LEU A 26 -4.58 14.74 -13.14
C LEU A 26 -3.33 15.26 -13.86
N ARG A 27 -3.10 16.56 -13.73
CA ARG A 27 -1.91 17.21 -14.27
C ARG A 27 -1.44 18.27 -13.27
N LEU A 28 -0.18 18.18 -12.86
CA LEU A 28 0.44 19.14 -11.96
C LEU A 28 1.11 20.25 -12.78
N SER A 29 1.15 21.47 -12.20
CA SER A 29 1.86 22.61 -12.79
C SER A 29 3.37 22.53 -12.57
N ASP A 30 3.77 21.92 -11.43
CA ASP A 30 5.15 21.92 -10.96
C ASP A 30 5.61 20.51 -10.61
N PRO A 31 6.92 20.21 -10.75
CA PRO A 31 7.50 18.93 -10.35
C PRO A 31 7.39 18.71 -8.85
N LEU A 32 7.06 17.47 -8.46
CA LEU A 32 7.06 17.07 -7.07
C LEU A 32 8.49 16.96 -6.53
N ARG A 33 8.69 17.45 -5.31
CA ARG A 33 9.94 17.29 -4.58
C ARG A 33 9.76 16.25 -3.50
N VAL A 34 10.20 15.03 -3.78
CA VAL A 34 10.25 13.98 -2.75
C VAL A 34 11.29 14.39 -1.69
N ARG A 35 10.85 14.54 -0.44
CA ARG A 35 11.70 14.91 0.69
C ARG A 35 11.94 13.69 1.57
N GLU A 36 13.04 13.75 2.31
CA GLU A 36 13.24 12.82 3.41
C GLU A 36 12.08 13.00 4.42
N GLY A 37 11.31 11.95 4.61
CA GLY A 37 10.13 12.00 5.48
C GLY A 37 8.81 11.88 4.75
N ASP A 38 8.75 12.08 3.45
CA ASP A 38 7.55 11.86 2.67
C ASP A 38 7.15 10.37 2.64
N PHE A 39 5.84 10.15 2.57
CA PHE A 39 5.27 8.82 2.35
C PHE A 39 5.07 8.62 0.83
N PHE A 40 6.14 8.46 0.08
CA PHE A 40 6.07 8.35 -1.38
C PHE A 40 5.73 6.94 -1.88
N MET A 41 5.73 5.95 -0.99
CA MET A 41 5.28 4.58 -1.20
C MET A 41 4.74 3.99 0.09
N TYR A 42 4.13 2.81 0.04
CA TYR A 42 3.62 2.12 1.21
C TYR A 42 4.71 1.97 2.28
N GLY A 43 4.36 2.30 3.54
CA GLY A 43 5.27 2.21 4.67
C GLY A 43 6.44 3.20 4.63
N ARG A 44 6.40 4.21 3.76
CA ARG A 44 7.35 5.32 3.63
C ARG A 44 8.70 4.96 2.99
N SER A 45 9.23 3.78 3.26
CA SER A 45 10.54 3.33 2.80
C SER A 45 10.48 1.94 2.17
N LYS A 46 11.57 1.50 1.56
CA LYS A 46 11.69 0.13 1.02
C LYS A 46 11.58 -0.95 2.11
N GLU A 47 11.91 -0.62 3.35
CA GLU A 47 11.79 -1.49 4.51
C GLU A 47 10.35 -1.58 5.06
N ARG A 48 9.44 -0.69 4.64
CA ARG A 48 8.02 -0.66 5.04
C ARG A 48 7.76 -0.38 6.52
N MET A 49 8.59 0.43 7.15
CA MET A 49 8.55 0.62 8.61
C MET A 49 7.35 1.42 9.13
N ASN A 50 6.71 2.24 8.29
CA ASN A 50 5.54 3.07 8.63
C ASN A 50 5.72 3.90 9.91
N ARG A 51 6.92 4.43 10.10
CA ARG A 51 7.34 5.11 11.31
C ARG A 51 7.84 6.51 11.00
N VAL A 52 7.53 7.45 11.87
CA VAL A 52 7.96 8.85 11.79
C VAL A 52 8.62 9.28 13.10
N PRO A 53 9.51 10.27 13.09
CA PRO A 53 10.16 10.75 14.31
C PRO A 53 9.17 11.30 15.34
N VAL A 54 8.18 12.06 14.87
CA VAL A 54 7.20 12.74 15.73
C VAL A 54 5.80 12.60 15.15
N LEU A 55 4.83 12.32 16.02
CA LEU A 55 3.40 12.35 15.72
C LEU A 55 2.71 13.45 16.52
N ILE A 56 1.64 14.01 15.96
CA ILE A 56 0.76 14.93 16.69
C ILE A 56 0.14 14.22 17.88
N ALA A 57 0.01 14.96 18.99
CA ALA A 57 -0.55 14.41 20.23
C ALA A 57 -2.08 14.45 20.24
N PRO A 58 -2.75 13.44 20.81
CA PRO A 58 -4.19 13.49 21.04
C PRO A 58 -4.52 14.49 22.19
N PRO A 59 -5.76 15.03 22.24
CA PRO A 59 -6.88 14.74 21.37
C PRO A 59 -6.74 15.32 19.97
N LEU A 60 -7.33 14.63 18.98
CA LEU A 60 -7.31 15.07 17.59
C LEU A 60 -8.66 15.67 17.19
N THR A 61 -8.60 16.69 16.33
CA THR A 61 -9.78 17.32 15.70
C THR A 61 -9.79 16.98 14.22
N LEU A 62 -10.95 16.55 13.70
CA LEU A 62 -11.18 16.39 12.27
C LEU A 62 -11.11 17.76 11.59
N GLU A 63 -10.24 17.89 10.59
CA GLU A 63 -10.02 19.13 9.86
C GLU A 63 -10.81 19.16 8.55
N TRP A 64 -10.77 18.07 7.80
CA TRP A 64 -11.53 17.91 6.57
C TRP A 64 -11.80 16.44 6.25
N THR A 65 -12.81 16.22 5.42
CA THR A 65 -13.18 14.93 4.83
C THR A 65 -13.37 15.09 3.33
N GLN A 66 -12.87 14.15 2.54
CA GLN A 66 -13.03 14.10 1.10
C GLN A 66 -13.59 12.74 0.66
N ASP A 67 -14.68 12.78 -0.13
CA ASP A 67 -15.24 11.59 -0.78
C ASP A 67 -14.51 11.30 -2.11
N LEU A 68 -14.07 10.05 -2.30
CA LEU A 68 -13.37 9.57 -3.49
C LEU A 68 -14.29 8.84 -4.48
N THR A 69 -15.59 8.98 -4.33
CA THR A 69 -16.62 8.43 -5.24
C THR A 69 -16.75 6.91 -5.30
N ALA A 70 -15.73 6.16 -4.90
CA ALA A 70 -15.74 4.70 -4.83
C ALA A 70 -14.96 4.18 -3.62
N GLY A 71 -15.20 2.93 -3.24
CA GLY A 71 -14.51 2.27 -2.13
C GLY A 71 -12.99 2.31 -2.28
N ILE A 72 -12.30 2.31 -1.16
CA ILE A 72 -10.84 2.24 -1.08
C ILE A 72 -10.47 0.80 -0.74
N GLY A 73 -9.45 0.27 -1.43
CA GLY A 73 -8.88 -1.04 -1.12
C GLY A 73 -8.06 -1.03 0.17
N ASP A 74 -7.10 -1.94 0.26
CA ASP A 74 -6.21 -2.01 1.42
C ASP A 74 -5.01 -1.03 1.31
N GLY A 75 -4.91 -0.33 0.17
CA GLY A 75 -3.87 0.66 -0.09
C GLY A 75 -4.03 1.92 0.74
N SER A 76 -2.95 2.32 1.40
CA SER A 76 -2.87 3.59 2.14
C SER A 76 -2.66 4.77 1.20
N PRO A 77 -3.03 6.01 1.58
CA PRO A 77 -2.58 7.17 0.84
C PRO A 77 -1.06 7.32 0.92
N VAL A 78 -0.47 8.02 -0.04
CA VAL A 78 0.90 8.53 0.04
C VAL A 78 0.87 10.06 0.09
N LEU A 79 1.84 10.65 0.78
CA LEU A 79 1.97 12.09 0.92
C LEU A 79 3.33 12.51 0.39
N VAL A 80 3.32 13.28 -0.69
CA VAL A 80 4.52 13.83 -1.33
C VAL A 80 4.33 15.31 -1.58
N ASP A 81 5.26 16.11 -1.12
CA ASP A 81 5.27 17.59 -1.31
C ASP A 81 3.91 18.25 -1.02
N SER A 82 3.26 17.88 0.08
CA SER A 82 1.93 18.34 0.50
C SER A 82 0.73 17.84 -0.31
N LEU A 83 0.93 16.97 -1.29
CA LEU A 83 -0.13 16.31 -2.04
C LEU A 83 -0.33 14.88 -1.55
N LEU A 84 -1.58 14.52 -1.30
CA LEU A 84 -2.00 13.15 -1.03
C LEU A 84 -2.41 12.48 -2.33
N PHE A 85 -1.84 11.30 -2.58
CA PHE A 85 -2.26 10.44 -3.68
C PHE A 85 -2.88 9.17 -3.12
N ILE A 86 -4.01 8.75 -3.69
CA ILE A 86 -4.72 7.54 -3.28
C ILE A 86 -5.50 6.96 -4.45
N GLY A 87 -5.52 5.64 -4.55
CA GLY A 87 -6.32 4.90 -5.51
C GLY A 87 -7.66 4.45 -4.93
N ASN A 88 -8.63 4.21 -5.80
CA ASN A 88 -9.90 3.60 -5.42
C ASN A 88 -10.21 2.33 -6.23
N LEU A 89 -11.29 1.62 -5.85
CA LEU A 89 -11.70 0.36 -6.48
C LEU A 89 -12.38 0.54 -7.86
N ARG A 90 -12.46 1.77 -8.38
CA ARG A 90 -12.82 2.06 -9.77
C ARG A 90 -11.60 2.32 -10.65
N GLY A 91 -10.39 2.13 -10.11
CA GLY A 91 -9.15 2.37 -10.84
C GLY A 91 -8.80 3.83 -11.04
N GLU A 92 -9.35 4.70 -10.21
CA GLU A 92 -9.10 6.14 -10.24
C GLU A 92 -7.99 6.49 -9.25
N LEU A 93 -6.96 7.19 -9.74
CA LEU A 93 -5.91 7.79 -8.92
C LEU A 93 -6.26 9.25 -8.67
N TYR A 94 -6.38 9.63 -7.41
CA TYR A 94 -6.66 11.00 -6.95
C TYR A 94 -5.39 11.67 -6.45
N ALA A 95 -5.29 12.99 -6.71
CA ALA A 95 -4.37 13.89 -6.01
C ALA A 95 -5.19 14.94 -5.24
N LEU A 96 -4.94 15.05 -3.95
CA LEU A 96 -5.62 15.97 -3.04
C LEU A 96 -4.58 16.91 -2.40
N ASN A 97 -4.96 18.15 -2.16
CA ASN A 97 -4.16 19.04 -1.31
C ASN A 97 -4.24 18.57 0.14
N GLY A 98 -3.11 18.15 0.74
CA GLY A 98 -3.08 17.56 2.08
C GLY A 98 -3.53 18.52 3.18
N ARG A 99 -3.42 19.85 2.98
CA ARG A 99 -3.86 20.85 3.95
C ARG A 99 -5.36 21.13 3.92
N THR A 100 -5.97 21.11 2.73
CA THR A 100 -7.36 21.57 2.55
C THR A 100 -8.32 20.45 2.16
N GLY A 101 -7.83 19.27 1.82
CA GLY A 101 -8.61 18.16 1.27
C GLY A 101 -9.13 18.41 -0.16
N LYS A 102 -8.93 19.59 -0.72
CA LYS A 102 -9.43 19.92 -2.07
C LYS A 102 -8.77 19.04 -3.11
N ARG A 103 -9.59 18.53 -4.04
CA ARG A 103 -9.12 17.76 -5.19
C ARG A 103 -8.28 18.64 -6.11
N VAL A 104 -7.04 18.21 -6.38
CA VAL A 104 -6.14 18.80 -7.38
C VAL A 104 -6.45 18.21 -8.74
N GLY A 105 -6.68 16.90 -8.81
CA GLY A 105 -7.06 16.20 -10.02
C GLY A 105 -7.30 14.71 -9.74
N TRP A 106 -7.73 13.99 -10.78
CA TRP A 106 -7.87 12.54 -10.77
C TRP A 106 -7.76 11.98 -12.18
N VAL A 107 -7.43 10.70 -12.30
CA VAL A 107 -7.34 10.00 -13.58
C VAL A 107 -7.78 8.55 -13.41
N ALA A 108 -8.57 8.05 -14.37
CA ALA A 108 -8.90 6.62 -14.47
C ALA A 108 -7.77 5.89 -15.21
N LEU A 109 -7.18 4.87 -14.58
CA LEU A 109 -6.05 4.12 -15.13
C LEU A 109 -6.41 2.70 -15.57
N GLY A 110 -7.49 2.13 -15.05
CA GLY A 110 -7.94 0.77 -15.33
C GLY A 110 -9.06 0.32 -14.40
N ASN A 111 -9.07 -0.95 -13.96
CA ASN A 111 -10.16 -1.48 -13.14
C ASN A 111 -10.07 -1.02 -11.68
N ALA A 112 -9.28 -1.68 -10.86
CA ALA A 112 -9.23 -1.37 -9.43
C ALA A 112 -7.79 -1.11 -8.97
N ILE A 113 -7.62 -0.13 -8.09
CA ILE A 113 -6.38 0.13 -7.38
C ILE A 113 -6.57 -0.37 -5.96
N GLN A 114 -5.99 -1.53 -5.65
CA GLN A 114 -6.08 -2.14 -4.31
C GLN A 114 -4.90 -1.76 -3.43
N GLY A 115 -3.70 -1.67 -4.01
CA GLY A 115 -2.48 -1.31 -3.31
C GLY A 115 -2.25 0.20 -3.22
N THR A 116 -1.28 0.59 -2.42
CA THR A 116 -0.80 1.97 -2.32
C THR A 116 -0.07 2.37 -3.59
N PRO A 117 -0.34 3.54 -4.19
CA PRO A 117 0.44 4.05 -5.31
C PRO A 117 1.89 4.35 -4.86
N LEU A 118 2.83 4.22 -5.79
CA LEU A 118 4.19 4.71 -5.65
C LEU A 118 4.30 6.04 -6.39
N VAL A 119 4.74 7.10 -5.72
CA VAL A 119 4.93 8.43 -6.34
C VAL A 119 6.38 8.86 -6.15
N ASP A 120 7.14 8.87 -7.25
CA ASP A 120 8.55 9.26 -7.24
C ASP A 120 8.85 10.28 -8.33
N GLY A 121 9.20 11.49 -7.92
CA GLY A 121 9.30 12.63 -8.82
C GLY A 121 7.96 12.86 -9.53
N ASN A 122 7.99 12.87 -10.85
CA ASN A 122 6.79 13.11 -11.67
C ASN A 122 6.03 11.84 -12.06
N LEU A 123 6.46 10.67 -11.62
CA LEU A 123 5.81 9.41 -11.95
C LEU A 123 4.97 8.90 -10.77
N ALA A 124 3.69 8.64 -11.05
CA ALA A 124 2.84 7.83 -10.20
C ALA A 124 2.75 6.43 -10.79
N ILE A 125 3.23 5.42 -10.06
CA ILE A 125 3.23 4.03 -10.49
C ILE A 125 2.17 3.27 -9.70
N VAL A 126 1.24 2.64 -10.41
CA VAL A 126 0.03 2.05 -9.86
C VAL A 126 -0.13 0.62 -10.35
N ALA A 127 -0.30 -0.30 -9.42
CA ALA A 127 -0.66 -1.68 -9.70
C ALA A 127 -2.19 -1.82 -9.77
N LEU A 128 -2.68 -2.36 -10.88
CA LEU A 128 -4.11 -2.53 -11.14
C LEU A 128 -4.53 -3.98 -10.90
N ALA A 129 -5.65 -4.16 -10.22
CA ALA A 129 -6.23 -5.48 -9.97
C ALA A 129 -7.20 -5.88 -11.08
N GLY A 130 -7.08 -7.13 -11.55
CA GLY A 130 -7.89 -7.72 -12.60
C GLY A 130 -7.10 -8.66 -13.52
N PRO A 131 -7.76 -9.63 -14.18
CA PRO A 131 -7.04 -10.73 -14.85
C PRO A 131 -6.16 -10.32 -16.05
N ARG A 132 -6.40 -9.14 -16.64
CA ARG A 132 -5.62 -8.59 -17.76
C ARG A 132 -5.14 -7.18 -17.46
N GLU A 133 -4.91 -6.91 -16.19
CA GLU A 133 -4.52 -5.59 -15.75
C GLU A 133 -3.00 -5.39 -15.73
N ALA A 134 -2.60 -4.18 -15.44
CA ALA A 134 -1.27 -3.71 -15.70
C ALA A 134 -0.65 -2.99 -14.50
N LEU A 135 0.69 -2.97 -14.48
CA LEU A 135 1.44 -1.93 -13.82
C LEU A 135 1.48 -0.71 -14.76
N VAL A 136 1.05 0.43 -14.26
CA VAL A 136 0.94 1.67 -15.05
C VAL A 136 1.80 2.76 -14.42
N ALA A 137 2.61 3.44 -15.22
CA ALA A 137 3.24 4.68 -14.82
C ALA A 137 2.54 5.86 -15.51
N TYR A 138 2.06 6.78 -14.70
CA TYR A 138 1.40 8.00 -15.13
C TYR A 138 2.31 9.20 -14.87
N ASP A 139 2.55 10.01 -15.90
CA ASP A 139 3.32 11.23 -15.79
C ASP A 139 2.43 12.38 -15.29
N LEU A 140 2.72 12.83 -14.08
CA LEU A 140 1.93 13.84 -13.39
C LEU A 140 2.08 15.24 -13.99
N LEU A 141 3.19 15.56 -14.68
CA LEU A 141 3.38 16.86 -15.35
C LEU A 141 2.79 16.87 -16.74
N GLU A 142 2.97 15.78 -17.49
CA GLU A 142 2.43 15.68 -18.84
C GLU A 142 0.94 15.32 -18.84
N GLY A 143 0.43 14.76 -17.73
CA GLY A 143 -0.98 14.36 -17.61
C GLY A 143 -1.35 13.18 -18.49
N LYS A 144 -0.42 12.23 -18.70
CA LYS A 144 -0.62 11.07 -19.55
C LYS A 144 0.07 9.81 -19.06
N VAL A 145 -0.38 8.65 -19.52
CA VAL A 145 0.29 7.37 -19.28
C VAL A 145 1.66 7.39 -19.97
N ARG A 146 2.72 7.19 -19.20
CA ARG A 146 4.09 7.08 -19.70
C ARG A 146 4.38 5.71 -20.30
N TRP A 147 3.99 4.67 -19.54
CA TRP A 147 4.05 3.29 -19.97
C TRP A 147 3.01 2.43 -19.23
N LYS A 148 2.69 1.29 -19.82
CA LYS A 148 1.77 0.29 -19.27
C LYS A 148 2.31 -1.10 -19.58
N GLN A 149 2.46 -1.96 -18.54
CA GLN A 149 2.88 -3.36 -18.67
C GLN A 149 1.79 -4.29 -18.16
N ILE A 150 1.28 -5.15 -19.03
CA ILE A 150 0.25 -6.14 -18.66
C ILE A 150 0.93 -7.30 -17.92
N LEU A 151 0.77 -7.34 -16.60
CA LEU A 151 1.40 -8.30 -15.70
C LEU A 151 0.39 -9.18 -14.96
N GLY A 152 -0.91 -8.99 -15.20
CA GLY A 152 -2.00 -9.72 -14.56
C GLY A 152 -2.57 -9.04 -13.32
N ASP A 153 -3.34 -9.77 -12.53
CA ASP A 153 -4.02 -9.26 -11.33
C ASP A 153 -3.02 -8.92 -10.21
N MET A 154 -2.85 -7.64 -9.92
CA MET A 154 -1.90 -7.14 -8.92
C MET A 154 -2.64 -6.47 -7.76
N GLN A 155 -2.43 -7.00 -6.55
CA GLN A 155 -3.06 -6.50 -5.32
C GLN A 155 -2.04 -5.91 -4.33
N VAL A 156 -0.75 -5.98 -4.67
CA VAL A 156 0.35 -5.48 -3.84
C VAL A 156 0.71 -4.04 -4.15
N SER A 157 1.27 -3.35 -3.18
CA SER A 157 1.84 -2.01 -3.39
C SER A 157 3.22 -2.12 -4.03
N PRO A 158 3.52 -1.40 -5.12
CA PRO A 158 4.84 -1.41 -5.75
C PRO A 158 5.94 -0.97 -4.78
N LEU A 159 7.12 -1.57 -4.92
CA LEU A 159 8.33 -1.26 -4.15
C LEU A 159 9.36 -0.62 -5.06
N LEU A 160 9.97 0.48 -4.63
CA LEU A 160 11.07 1.13 -5.33
C LEU A 160 12.39 0.85 -4.61
N ILE A 161 13.39 0.36 -5.36
CA ILE A 161 14.79 0.28 -4.91
C ILE A 161 15.66 0.81 -6.04
N GLY A 162 16.35 1.93 -5.82
CA GLY A 162 17.10 2.60 -6.88
C GLY A 162 16.21 3.03 -8.04
N THR A 163 16.47 2.52 -9.23
CA THR A 163 15.67 2.78 -10.44
C THR A 163 14.69 1.65 -10.78
N GLN A 164 14.61 0.61 -9.95
CA GLN A 164 13.81 -0.57 -10.21
C GLN A 164 12.54 -0.59 -9.36
N VAL A 165 11.42 -0.95 -10.00
CA VAL A 165 10.13 -1.18 -9.37
C VAL A 165 9.88 -2.67 -9.27
N TYR A 166 9.52 -3.13 -8.07
CA TYR A 166 9.21 -4.52 -7.78
C TYR A 166 7.74 -4.65 -7.47
N THR A 167 7.10 -5.63 -8.07
CA THR A 167 5.67 -5.93 -7.91
C THR A 167 5.40 -7.41 -8.11
N ALA A 168 4.17 -7.83 -7.84
CA ALA A 168 3.79 -9.23 -8.00
C ALA A 168 2.31 -9.37 -8.36
N ASN A 169 1.94 -10.52 -8.91
CA ASN A 169 0.56 -10.84 -9.25
C ASN A 169 0.01 -12.03 -8.44
N THR A 170 -1.30 -12.19 -8.49
CA THR A 170 -2.02 -13.29 -7.83
C THR A 170 -1.82 -14.65 -8.50
N SER A 171 -1.14 -14.71 -9.66
CA SER A 171 -0.72 -15.96 -10.32
C SER A 171 0.64 -16.46 -9.84
N GLY A 172 1.26 -15.78 -8.88
CA GLY A 172 2.53 -16.19 -8.26
C GLY A 172 3.77 -15.76 -9.01
N THR A 173 3.67 -14.74 -9.84
CA THR A 173 4.84 -14.16 -10.52
C THR A 173 5.26 -12.86 -9.83
N PHE A 174 6.52 -12.75 -9.51
CA PHE A 174 7.18 -11.56 -8.99
C PHE A 174 8.02 -10.92 -10.10
N PHE A 175 7.96 -9.60 -10.24
CA PHE A 175 8.56 -8.85 -11.34
C PHE A 175 9.51 -7.76 -10.83
N CYS A 176 10.59 -7.54 -11.56
CA CYS A 176 11.41 -6.34 -11.52
C CYS A 176 11.23 -5.57 -12.83
N VAL A 177 10.86 -4.30 -12.73
CA VAL A 177 10.52 -3.45 -13.86
C VAL A 177 11.33 -2.16 -13.79
N GLU A 178 11.89 -1.72 -14.91
CA GLU A 178 12.57 -0.43 -15.00
C GLU A 178 11.57 0.72 -14.84
N ARG A 179 11.80 1.59 -13.87
CA ARG A 179 10.87 2.65 -13.49
C ARG A 179 10.49 3.60 -14.63
N THR A 180 11.46 3.96 -15.47
CA THR A 180 11.28 4.98 -16.51
C THR A 180 10.67 4.47 -17.80
N THR A 181 10.93 3.21 -18.14
CA THR A 181 10.54 2.59 -19.42
C THR A 181 9.43 1.56 -19.30
N GLY A 182 9.25 1.00 -18.10
CA GLY A 182 8.34 -0.13 -17.88
C GLY A 182 8.89 -1.48 -18.37
N GLU A 183 10.14 -1.54 -18.81
CA GLU A 183 10.76 -2.79 -19.25
C GLU A 183 10.92 -3.78 -18.11
N VAL A 184 10.42 -5.01 -18.30
CA VAL A 184 10.63 -6.10 -17.34
C VAL A 184 12.09 -6.57 -17.43
N ARG A 185 12.84 -6.37 -16.36
CA ARG A 185 14.26 -6.76 -16.26
C ARG A 185 14.42 -8.24 -15.96
N TRP A 186 13.59 -8.74 -15.05
CA TRP A 186 13.50 -10.14 -14.70
C TRP A 186 12.14 -10.47 -14.06
N MET A 187 11.83 -11.74 -14.04
CA MET A 187 10.68 -12.28 -13.32
C MET A 187 11.06 -13.57 -12.59
N PHE A 188 10.39 -13.81 -11.46
CA PHE A 188 10.48 -15.04 -10.70
C PHE A 188 9.09 -15.65 -10.58
N GLN A 189 8.96 -16.94 -10.87
CA GLN A 189 7.71 -17.68 -10.75
C GLN A 189 7.78 -18.62 -9.54
N ILE A 190 6.78 -18.57 -8.65
CA ILE A 190 6.60 -19.60 -7.62
C ILE A 190 6.39 -20.95 -8.32
N PRO A 191 7.07 -22.03 -7.89
CA PRO A 191 7.04 -23.32 -8.57
C PRO A 191 5.62 -23.87 -8.79
N ASP A 192 5.36 -24.48 -9.94
CA ASP A 192 4.02 -24.95 -10.36
C ASP A 192 3.47 -26.11 -9.54
N ASN A 193 4.32 -26.85 -8.81
CA ASN A 193 3.88 -27.89 -7.88
C ASN A 193 3.19 -27.34 -6.61
N THR A 194 3.10 -26.03 -6.49
CA THR A 194 2.48 -25.32 -5.36
C THR A 194 1.00 -25.08 -5.66
N ARG A 195 0.09 -25.59 -4.82
CA ARG A 195 -1.36 -25.48 -5.01
C ARG A 195 -1.89 -24.04 -4.93
N LEU A 196 -1.37 -23.27 -3.97
CA LEU A 196 -1.72 -21.86 -3.76
C LEU A 196 -0.43 -21.05 -3.95
N LYS A 197 -0.36 -20.22 -4.97
CA LYS A 197 0.87 -19.48 -5.31
C LYS A 197 0.69 -17.98 -5.47
N GLY A 198 -0.51 -17.46 -5.16
CA GLY A 198 -0.76 -16.02 -5.25
C GLY A 198 0.18 -15.22 -4.38
N ILE A 199 0.65 -14.08 -4.89
CA ILE A 199 1.44 -13.13 -4.10
C ILE A 199 0.56 -11.93 -3.81
N ARG A 200 0.10 -11.84 -2.55
CA ARG A 200 -0.71 -10.73 -2.03
C ARG A 200 -0.01 -9.93 -0.95
N SER A 201 1.07 -10.47 -0.42
CA SER A 201 1.93 -9.76 0.54
C SER A 201 2.71 -8.65 -0.17
N THR A 202 2.52 -7.41 0.27
CA THR A 202 3.34 -6.29 -0.22
C THR A 202 4.80 -6.51 0.15
N PRO A 203 5.73 -6.48 -0.85
CA PRO A 203 7.14 -6.77 -0.62
C PRO A 203 7.85 -5.64 0.14
N ALA A 204 8.89 -6.02 0.87
CA ALA A 204 9.90 -5.12 1.41
C ALA A 204 11.28 -5.43 0.84
N GLY A 205 12.22 -4.49 0.92
CA GLY A 205 13.54 -4.66 0.34
C GLY A 205 14.69 -4.06 1.14
N THR A 206 15.87 -4.53 0.79
CA THR A 206 17.16 -3.93 1.11
C THR A 206 17.79 -3.42 -0.19
N ASP A 207 18.99 -2.88 -0.15
CA ASP A 207 19.69 -2.48 -1.39
C ASP A 207 20.02 -3.66 -2.32
N SER A 208 20.10 -4.88 -1.77
CA SER A 208 20.54 -6.07 -2.52
C SER A 208 19.49 -7.17 -2.62
N GLY A 209 18.35 -7.06 -1.95
CA GLY A 209 17.37 -8.14 -1.91
C GLY A 209 15.94 -7.68 -1.70
N VAL A 210 14.99 -8.49 -2.15
CA VAL A 210 13.55 -8.28 -1.96
C VAL A 210 12.95 -9.49 -1.24
N VAL A 211 12.10 -9.22 -0.24
CA VAL A 211 11.44 -10.24 0.58
C VAL A 211 9.93 -10.09 0.44
N PHE A 212 9.23 -11.20 0.22
CA PHE A 212 7.77 -11.24 0.16
C PHE A 212 7.23 -12.55 0.70
N GLY A 213 5.98 -12.53 1.14
CA GLY A 213 5.22 -13.70 1.48
C GLY A 213 4.29 -14.12 0.34
N ALA A 214 3.78 -15.35 0.39
CA ALA A 214 2.85 -15.86 -0.61
C ALA A 214 1.73 -16.70 0.00
N ASP A 215 0.70 -17.00 -0.80
CA ASP A 215 -0.45 -17.80 -0.38
C ASP A 215 -0.08 -19.28 -0.11
N ASP A 216 1.10 -19.73 -0.59
CA ASP A 216 1.62 -21.06 -0.26
C ASP A 216 2.18 -21.15 1.18
N GLY A 217 2.11 -20.05 1.91
CA GLY A 217 2.60 -19.94 3.27
C GLY A 217 4.11 -19.78 3.38
N ALA A 218 4.83 -19.58 2.28
CA ALA A 218 6.27 -19.39 2.31
C ALA A 218 6.68 -17.91 2.21
N VAL A 219 7.82 -17.61 2.81
CA VAL A 219 8.57 -16.37 2.64
C VAL A 219 9.68 -16.61 1.63
N TYR A 220 9.82 -15.71 0.70
CA TYR A 220 10.81 -15.74 -0.37
C TYR A 220 11.75 -14.55 -0.25
N HIS A 221 13.04 -14.79 -0.42
CA HIS A 221 14.04 -13.74 -0.57
C HIS A 221 14.76 -13.91 -1.90
N LEU A 222 14.64 -12.90 -2.75
CA LEU A 222 15.30 -12.87 -4.05
C LEU A 222 16.43 -11.84 -4.06
N ASP A 223 17.45 -12.12 -4.86
CA ASP A 223 18.44 -11.12 -5.24
C ASP A 223 17.77 -10.01 -6.05
N ALA A 224 17.93 -8.76 -5.64
CA ALA A 224 17.24 -7.64 -6.26
C ALA A 224 17.69 -7.37 -7.71
N ALA A 225 18.94 -7.61 -8.04
CA ALA A 225 19.49 -7.36 -9.36
C ALA A 225 19.13 -8.45 -10.38
N THR A 226 19.08 -9.72 -9.93
CA THR A 226 18.99 -10.88 -10.84
C THR A 226 17.70 -11.68 -10.72
N GLY A 227 16.89 -11.48 -9.65
CA GLY A 227 15.70 -12.27 -9.35
C GLY A 227 15.99 -13.70 -8.88
N LYS A 228 17.26 -14.06 -8.67
CA LYS A 228 17.62 -15.40 -8.18
C LYS A 228 17.18 -15.61 -6.74
N LEU A 229 16.59 -16.76 -6.47
CA LEU A 229 16.19 -17.17 -5.13
C LEU A 229 17.41 -17.32 -4.23
N ARG A 230 17.48 -16.57 -3.14
CA ARG A 230 18.50 -16.69 -2.10
C ARG A 230 18.10 -17.72 -1.06
N TRP A 231 16.88 -17.62 -0.56
CA TRP A 231 16.29 -18.60 0.37
C TRP A 231 14.76 -18.56 0.33
N ARG A 232 14.16 -19.66 0.76
CA ARG A 232 12.71 -19.85 0.96
C ARG A 232 12.49 -20.51 2.30
N ILE A 233 11.54 -19.98 3.09
CA ILE A 233 11.17 -20.51 4.40
C ILE A 233 9.68 -20.77 4.41
N ALA A 234 9.29 -21.97 4.83
CA ALA A 234 7.89 -22.31 5.02
C ALA A 234 7.35 -21.72 6.32
N GLY A 235 6.22 -21.06 6.26
CA GLY A 235 5.38 -20.74 7.41
C GLY A 235 4.28 -21.79 7.58
N ASP A 236 3.35 -21.50 8.49
CA ASP A 236 2.25 -22.40 8.88
C ASP A 236 0.91 -22.10 8.17
N ALA A 237 0.79 -20.99 7.48
CA ALA A 237 -0.37 -20.57 6.70
C ALA A 237 0.00 -19.47 5.70
N ALA A 238 -0.94 -19.14 4.79
CA ALA A 238 -0.77 -18.07 3.81
C ALA A 238 -0.28 -16.76 4.45
N ILE A 239 0.56 -16.03 3.71
CA ILE A 239 1.18 -14.78 4.12
C ILE A 239 0.65 -13.69 3.18
N GLN A 240 -0.21 -12.82 3.70
CA GLN A 240 -0.84 -11.73 2.94
C GLN A 240 -0.49 -10.36 3.51
N ALA A 241 -0.15 -10.28 4.79
CA ALA A 241 0.32 -9.05 5.40
C ALA A 241 1.63 -8.56 4.74
N PRO A 242 1.82 -7.25 4.61
CA PRO A 242 3.08 -6.69 4.14
C PRO A 242 4.28 -7.13 4.98
N VAL A 243 5.38 -7.46 4.31
CA VAL A 243 6.66 -7.72 4.97
C VAL A 243 7.23 -6.42 5.48
N VAL A 244 7.86 -6.45 6.65
CA VAL A 244 8.59 -5.32 7.22
C VAL A 244 10.03 -5.73 7.48
N ILE A 245 10.98 -4.86 7.12
CA ILE A 245 12.40 -5.09 7.39
C ILE A 245 12.87 -4.04 8.40
N PHE A 246 13.53 -4.51 9.44
CA PHE A 246 14.24 -3.63 10.37
C PHE A 246 15.65 -4.15 10.59
N ARG A 247 16.64 -3.33 10.24
CA ARG A 247 18.06 -3.74 10.22
C ARG A 247 18.24 -5.00 9.37
N GLN A 248 18.75 -6.09 9.93
CA GLN A 248 18.99 -7.37 9.24
C GLN A 248 17.91 -8.42 9.52
N THR A 249 16.69 -7.99 9.87
CA THR A 249 15.59 -8.90 10.20
C THR A 249 14.35 -8.57 9.37
N ALA A 250 13.81 -9.57 8.71
CA ALA A 250 12.49 -9.51 8.09
C ALA A 250 11.43 -10.02 9.09
N TYR A 251 10.36 -9.27 9.25
CA TYR A 251 9.20 -9.60 10.08
C TYR A 251 8.03 -9.92 9.19
N VAL A 252 7.45 -11.08 9.38
CA VAL A 252 6.38 -11.63 8.56
C VAL A 252 5.30 -12.21 9.44
N THR A 253 4.04 -12.07 9.04
CA THR A 253 2.90 -12.65 9.74
C THR A 253 2.09 -13.55 8.83
N THR A 254 1.59 -14.66 9.37
CA THR A 254 0.73 -15.60 8.66
C THR A 254 -0.74 -15.38 8.99
N LEU A 255 -1.63 -15.88 8.15
CA LEU A 255 -3.08 -15.84 8.42
C LEU A 255 -3.52 -16.73 9.59
N ARG A 256 -2.62 -17.55 10.15
CA ARG A 256 -2.84 -18.26 11.43
C ARG A 256 -2.46 -17.40 12.63
N GLY A 257 -1.84 -16.25 12.40
CA GLY A 257 -1.39 -15.34 13.46
C GLY A 257 0.00 -15.68 14.00
N THR A 258 0.81 -16.36 13.21
CA THR A 258 2.22 -16.60 13.56
C THR A 258 3.08 -15.46 13.05
N ILE A 259 3.88 -14.86 13.92
CA ILE A 259 4.91 -13.89 13.59
C ILE A 259 6.25 -14.62 13.49
N MET A 260 6.97 -14.38 12.41
CA MET A 260 8.32 -14.89 12.19
C MET A 260 9.29 -13.72 12.06
N ALA A 261 10.36 -13.71 12.85
CA ALA A 261 11.51 -12.84 12.67
C ALA A 261 12.65 -13.65 12.03
N ILE A 262 13.05 -13.23 10.84
CA ILE A 262 13.93 -13.99 9.95
C ILE A 262 15.19 -13.18 9.70
N ASP A 263 16.35 -13.76 9.90
CA ASP A 263 17.62 -13.18 9.50
C ASP A 263 17.71 -13.09 7.97
N ILE A 264 17.88 -11.89 7.44
CA ILE A 264 17.84 -11.67 5.97
C ILE A 264 19.00 -12.35 5.26
N ALA A 265 20.19 -12.36 5.86
CA ALA A 265 21.38 -12.90 5.20
C ALA A 265 21.31 -14.43 5.06
N SER A 266 20.91 -15.11 6.13
CA SER A 266 20.93 -16.57 6.19
C SER A 266 19.57 -17.23 5.94
N GLY A 267 18.46 -16.52 6.14
CA GLY A 267 17.12 -17.10 6.21
C GLY A 267 16.81 -17.80 7.54
N ALA A 268 17.69 -17.76 8.51
CA ALA A 268 17.44 -18.41 9.79
C ALA A 268 16.35 -17.72 10.60
N LEU A 269 15.49 -18.50 11.23
CA LEU A 269 14.51 -17.97 12.18
C LEU A 269 15.21 -17.49 13.45
N ARG A 270 15.09 -16.20 13.78
CA ARG A 270 15.57 -15.63 15.03
C ARG A 270 14.61 -15.95 16.17
N TRP A 271 13.33 -15.79 15.92
CA TRP A 271 12.25 -16.20 16.82
C TRP A 271 10.93 -16.37 16.07
N VAL A 272 10.01 -17.08 16.67
CA VAL A 272 8.64 -17.30 16.19
C VAL A 272 7.68 -17.11 17.35
N ARG A 273 6.54 -16.42 17.13
CA ARG A 273 5.52 -16.18 18.16
C ARG A 273 4.11 -16.21 17.56
N GLY A 274 3.20 -16.92 18.24
CA GLY A 274 1.77 -16.89 17.92
C GLY A 274 1.07 -15.70 18.57
N THR A 275 0.13 -15.08 17.86
CA THR A 275 -0.74 -14.00 18.38
C THR A 275 -2.11 -14.52 18.82
N GLY A 276 -2.43 -15.77 18.52
CA GLY A 276 -3.75 -16.37 18.77
C GLY A 276 -4.84 -16.00 17.76
N HIS A 277 -4.63 -15.02 16.92
CA HIS A 277 -5.60 -14.53 15.94
C HIS A 277 -4.91 -14.16 14.62
N PRO A 278 -5.62 -14.23 13.46
CA PRO A 278 -5.09 -13.79 12.17
C PRO A 278 -4.60 -12.34 12.20
N VAL A 279 -3.56 -12.08 11.38
CA VAL A 279 -2.96 -10.75 11.20
C VAL A 279 -2.98 -10.40 9.72
N PHE A 280 -3.57 -9.26 9.38
CA PHE A 280 -3.63 -8.73 8.01
C PHE A 280 -2.76 -7.48 7.81
N GLY A 281 -2.59 -6.69 8.85
CA GLY A 281 -1.74 -5.49 8.81
C GLY A 281 -0.25 -5.82 8.98
N PRO A 282 0.65 -4.93 8.51
CA PRO A 282 2.08 -5.05 8.77
C PRO A 282 2.40 -4.84 10.24
N LEU A 283 3.54 -5.37 10.68
CA LEU A 283 4.13 -4.93 11.94
C LEU A 283 4.62 -3.48 11.83
N LEU A 284 4.59 -2.79 12.95
CA LEU A 284 5.39 -1.59 13.19
C LEU A 284 6.60 -1.99 14.01
N VAL A 285 7.80 -1.74 13.51
CA VAL A 285 9.03 -2.23 14.17
C VAL A 285 9.96 -1.06 14.50
N ASP A 286 10.51 -1.09 15.71
CA ASP A 286 11.59 -0.20 16.14
C ASP A 286 12.73 -1.00 16.84
N SER A 287 13.68 -0.30 17.44
CA SER A 287 14.83 -0.96 18.11
C SER A 287 14.45 -1.81 19.33
N LEU A 288 13.26 -1.59 19.88
CA LEU A 288 12.80 -2.24 21.11
C LEU A 288 11.57 -3.13 20.84
N ARG A 289 10.66 -2.69 19.96
CA ARG A 289 9.33 -3.25 19.82
C ARG A 289 8.99 -3.66 18.39
N ALA A 290 8.32 -4.79 18.27
CA ALA A 290 7.55 -5.20 17.08
C ALA A 290 6.06 -5.19 17.48
N VAL A 291 5.30 -4.22 16.96
CA VAL A 291 3.89 -4.00 17.34
C VAL A 291 2.97 -4.45 16.22
N VAL A 292 1.90 -5.15 16.56
CA VAL A 292 0.96 -5.71 15.60
C VAL A 292 -0.47 -5.65 16.12
N GLY A 293 -1.42 -5.38 15.22
CA GLY A 293 -2.84 -5.53 15.49
C GLY A 293 -3.39 -6.86 14.97
N THR A 294 -4.36 -7.44 15.66
CA THR A 294 -4.96 -8.73 15.32
C THR A 294 -6.45 -8.62 15.03
N THR A 295 -7.00 -9.59 14.31
CA THR A 295 -8.46 -9.69 14.07
C THR A 295 -9.24 -9.98 15.35
N GLY A 296 -8.59 -10.47 16.41
CA GLY A 296 -9.20 -10.64 17.73
C GLY A 296 -9.33 -9.34 18.54
N GLY A 297 -8.82 -8.22 18.02
CA GLY A 297 -8.90 -6.91 18.69
C GLY A 297 -7.70 -6.59 19.58
N LEU A 298 -6.73 -7.48 19.68
CA LEU A 298 -5.51 -7.25 20.44
C LEU A 298 -4.49 -6.45 19.62
N VAL A 299 -3.88 -5.46 20.25
CA VAL A 299 -2.62 -4.87 19.83
C VAL A 299 -1.53 -5.42 20.75
N LEU A 300 -0.53 -6.07 20.16
CA LEU A 300 0.55 -6.72 20.89
C LEU A 300 1.87 -6.00 20.56
N ALA A 301 2.67 -5.73 21.57
CA ALA A 301 4.07 -5.33 21.39
C ALA A 301 4.98 -6.44 21.89
N LEU A 302 5.86 -6.88 21.03
CA LEU A 302 6.84 -7.92 21.29
C LEU A 302 8.23 -7.30 21.32
N ASN A 303 9.12 -7.85 22.12
CA ASN A 303 10.53 -7.49 22.07
C ASN A 303 11.12 -7.85 20.71
N THR A 304 11.72 -6.90 20.03
CA THR A 304 12.26 -7.08 18.67
C THR A 304 13.33 -8.16 18.59
N SER A 305 14.12 -8.36 19.65
CA SER A 305 15.22 -9.31 19.67
C SER A 305 14.82 -10.72 20.08
N SER A 306 13.84 -10.87 21.02
CA SER A 306 13.47 -12.17 21.60
C SER A 306 12.08 -12.66 21.21
N GLY A 307 11.21 -11.78 20.71
CA GLY A 307 9.79 -12.09 20.46
C GLY A 307 8.95 -12.23 21.74
N GLU A 308 9.49 -11.89 22.91
CA GLU A 308 8.72 -11.91 24.16
C GLU A 308 7.71 -10.78 24.22
N LEU A 309 6.55 -11.06 24.82
CA LEU A 309 5.50 -10.08 24.98
C LEU A 309 5.94 -8.98 25.96
N LEU A 310 5.94 -7.73 25.49
CA LEU A 310 6.19 -6.55 26.33
C LEU A 310 4.90 -6.03 26.95
N TRP A 311 3.87 -5.87 26.11
CA TRP A 311 2.54 -5.46 26.54
C TRP A 311 1.48 -5.89 25.52
N SER A 312 0.22 -5.92 25.97
CA SER A 312 -0.94 -6.13 25.13
C SER A 312 -2.05 -5.15 25.51
N CYS A 313 -2.82 -4.71 24.50
CA CYS A 313 -3.98 -3.85 24.68
C CYS A 313 -5.15 -4.44 23.91
N ASP A 314 -6.27 -4.70 24.57
CA ASP A 314 -7.52 -5.12 23.93
C ASP A 314 -8.34 -3.88 23.53
N LEU A 315 -8.46 -3.65 22.24
CA LEU A 315 -9.30 -2.58 21.68
C LEU A 315 -10.76 -2.98 21.56
N GLN A 316 -11.10 -4.25 21.83
CA GLN A 316 -12.44 -4.82 21.68
C GLN A 316 -13.01 -4.64 20.26
N SER A 317 -12.15 -4.55 19.28
CA SER A 317 -12.48 -4.33 17.88
C SER A 317 -11.38 -4.89 16.99
N PRO A 318 -11.71 -5.68 15.95
CA PRO A 318 -10.70 -6.18 15.03
C PRO A 318 -9.82 -5.08 14.46
N VAL A 319 -8.51 -5.35 14.39
CA VAL A 319 -7.50 -4.49 13.79
C VAL A 319 -6.96 -5.17 12.54
N ASN A 320 -7.35 -4.69 11.37
CA ASN A 320 -6.88 -5.19 10.08
C ASN A 320 -5.90 -4.23 9.40
N SER A 321 -5.81 -3.00 9.91
CA SER A 321 -4.86 -1.99 9.42
C SER A 321 -3.46 -2.19 9.99
N GLY A 322 -2.47 -1.61 9.32
CA GLY A 322 -1.18 -1.34 9.96
C GLY A 322 -1.29 -0.20 10.98
N LEU A 323 -0.26 -0.09 11.81
CA LEU A 323 -0.10 1.02 12.75
C LEU A 323 0.80 2.10 12.14
N LEU A 324 0.52 3.35 12.48
CA LEU A 324 1.44 4.47 12.30
C LEU A 324 2.09 4.76 13.65
N GLY A 325 3.41 4.88 13.71
CA GLY A 325 4.11 5.01 14.98
C GLY A 325 5.23 6.02 15.04
N SER A 326 5.50 6.47 16.27
CA SER A 326 6.70 7.19 16.68
C SER A 326 7.31 6.50 17.91
N ASP A 327 8.32 7.11 18.53
CA ASP A 327 8.90 6.60 19.78
C ASP A 327 7.89 6.60 20.94
N THR A 328 6.94 7.52 20.95
CA THR A 328 6.02 7.76 22.06
C THR A 328 4.57 7.41 21.77
N LEU A 329 4.13 7.50 20.53
CA LEU A 329 2.73 7.37 20.13
C LEU A 329 2.55 6.33 19.01
N LEU A 330 1.41 5.64 19.07
CA LEU A 330 0.93 4.75 18.02
C LEU A 330 -0.50 5.17 17.65
N TYR A 331 -0.81 5.19 16.36
CA TYR A 331 -2.18 5.35 15.86
C TYR A 331 -2.59 4.11 15.09
N VAL A 332 -3.79 3.62 15.38
CA VAL A 332 -4.36 2.42 14.77
C VAL A 332 -5.83 2.64 14.44
N GLY A 333 -6.23 2.21 13.25
CA GLY A 333 -7.62 2.18 12.84
C GLY A 333 -8.28 0.85 13.18
N THR A 334 -9.59 0.86 13.49
CA THR A 334 -10.32 -0.34 13.85
C THR A 334 -11.53 -0.58 12.95
N LEU A 335 -12.06 -1.81 12.95
CA LEU A 335 -13.29 -2.14 12.24
C LEU A 335 -14.56 -1.64 12.96
N LYS A 336 -14.48 -1.19 14.21
CA LYS A 336 -15.55 -0.45 14.91
C LYS A 336 -15.62 1.03 14.53
N LYS A 337 -14.93 1.42 13.45
CA LYS A 337 -14.93 2.81 12.96
C LYS A 337 -14.32 3.79 13.97
N GLU A 338 -13.14 3.44 14.47
CA GLU A 338 -12.39 4.30 15.39
C GLU A 338 -10.94 4.48 14.91
N LEU A 339 -10.39 5.65 15.16
CA LEU A 339 -8.96 5.91 15.23
C LEU A 339 -8.55 5.94 16.70
N VAL A 340 -7.61 5.10 17.09
CA VAL A 340 -7.17 4.96 18.47
C VAL A 340 -5.72 5.42 18.60
N ALA A 341 -5.43 6.26 19.59
CA ALA A 341 -4.07 6.62 19.97
C ALA A 341 -3.65 5.80 21.21
N LEU A 342 -2.49 5.16 21.10
CA LEU A 342 -1.89 4.38 22.19
C LEU A 342 -0.55 4.99 22.58
N ARG A 343 -0.20 4.88 23.87
CA ARG A 343 1.16 5.11 24.33
C ARG A 343 2.06 3.95 23.87
N ALA A 344 3.12 4.28 23.17
CA ALA A 344 3.99 3.25 22.59
C ALA A 344 4.73 2.41 23.65
N LEU A 345 4.96 2.97 24.84
CA LEU A 345 5.70 2.32 25.93
C LEU A 345 4.96 1.11 26.53
N ASP A 346 3.65 1.23 26.75
CA ASP A 346 2.87 0.29 27.56
C ASP A 346 1.50 -0.07 26.96
N GLY A 347 1.16 0.47 25.77
CA GLY A 347 -0.11 0.21 25.10
C GLY A 347 -1.32 0.91 25.73
N THR A 348 -1.12 1.84 26.68
CA THR A 348 -2.21 2.59 27.29
C THR A 348 -2.99 3.37 26.22
N VAL A 349 -4.31 3.22 26.20
CA VAL A 349 -5.20 4.00 25.32
C VAL A 349 -5.22 5.45 25.81
N LEU A 350 -4.74 6.35 24.98
CA LEU A 350 -4.70 7.78 25.26
C LEU A 350 -5.94 8.52 24.72
N TRP A 351 -6.49 8.02 23.62
CA TRP A 351 -7.61 8.67 22.96
C TRP A 351 -8.32 7.73 21.98
N ARG A 352 -9.61 7.95 21.76
CA ARG A 352 -10.42 7.31 20.73
C ARG A 352 -11.22 8.37 19.98
N GLY A 353 -11.17 8.36 18.66
CA GLY A 353 -11.98 9.20 17.79
C GLY A 353 -12.87 8.36 16.90
N ALA A 354 -14.17 8.64 16.91
CA ALA A 354 -15.13 7.98 16.02
C ALA A 354 -14.92 8.41 14.56
N LEU A 355 -15.05 7.47 13.65
CA LEU A 355 -14.90 7.64 12.20
C LEU A 355 -16.21 7.28 11.49
N PRO A 356 -16.45 7.83 10.29
CA PRO A 356 -17.64 7.47 9.50
C PRO A 356 -17.59 6.04 8.96
N GLY A 357 -16.41 5.47 8.73
CA GLY A 357 -16.21 4.14 8.14
C GLY A 357 -15.15 3.30 8.86
N ARG A 358 -15.09 2.01 8.52
CA ARG A 358 -14.08 1.07 9.05
C ARG A 358 -12.71 1.39 8.45
N VAL A 359 -11.66 1.21 9.23
CA VAL A 359 -10.29 1.43 8.78
C VAL A 359 -9.61 0.09 8.50
N LYS A 360 -9.19 -0.09 7.25
CA LYS A 360 -8.37 -1.23 6.80
C LYS A 360 -7.00 -0.79 6.33
N THR A 361 -6.86 0.48 6.00
CA THR A 361 -5.61 1.09 5.53
C THR A 361 -4.74 1.51 6.70
N THR A 362 -3.44 1.59 6.49
CA THR A 362 -2.52 2.16 7.47
C THR A 362 -2.63 3.69 7.49
N PRO A 363 -2.80 4.34 8.66
CA PRO A 363 -2.76 5.79 8.74
C PRO A 363 -1.42 6.36 8.27
N VAL A 364 -1.44 7.59 7.75
CA VAL A 364 -0.24 8.26 7.21
C VAL A 364 -0.05 9.59 7.91
N ALA A 365 1.19 9.92 8.28
CA ALA A 365 1.53 11.20 8.89
C ALA A 365 1.92 12.25 7.84
N GLY A 366 1.49 13.47 8.06
CA GLY A 366 1.99 14.68 7.42
C GLY A 366 2.51 15.68 8.44
N ILE A 367 2.92 16.84 7.98
CA ILE A 367 3.31 17.94 8.88
C ILE A 367 2.10 18.36 9.70
N HIS A 368 2.13 18.11 11.01
CA HIS A 368 1.06 18.39 11.97
C HIS A 368 -0.31 17.76 11.62
N ARG A 369 -0.33 16.64 10.88
CA ARG A 369 -1.56 15.95 10.47
C ARG A 369 -1.42 14.45 10.48
N ILE A 370 -2.57 13.78 10.61
CA ILE A 370 -2.74 12.34 10.35
C ILE A 370 -3.85 12.18 9.34
N PHE A 371 -3.59 11.36 8.32
CA PHE A 371 -4.56 11.02 7.29
C PHE A 371 -5.02 9.58 7.46
N VAL A 372 -6.34 9.38 7.37
CA VAL A 372 -6.98 8.06 7.52
C VAL A 372 -7.93 7.86 6.35
N ALA A 373 -7.80 6.73 5.66
CA ALA A 373 -8.75 6.31 4.64
C ALA A 373 -9.69 5.23 5.20
N THR A 374 -10.98 5.30 4.86
CA THR A 374 -12.01 4.38 5.33
C THR A 374 -12.65 3.63 4.17
N ASP A 375 -13.27 2.49 4.46
CA ASP A 375 -14.00 1.69 3.46
C ASP A 375 -15.27 2.38 2.94
N GLU A 376 -15.75 3.45 3.58
CA GLU A 376 -16.85 4.30 3.13
C GLU A 376 -16.42 5.37 2.11
N ARG A 377 -15.38 5.12 1.31
CA ARG A 377 -14.87 6.01 0.25
C ARG A 377 -14.26 7.32 0.75
N LEU A 378 -14.05 7.47 2.05
CA LEU A 378 -13.64 8.75 2.65
C LEU A 378 -12.17 8.72 3.01
N ILE A 379 -11.49 9.83 2.73
CA ILE A 379 -10.22 10.17 3.35
C ILE A 379 -10.42 11.37 4.29
N LEU A 380 -9.86 11.25 5.48
CA LEU A 380 -10.00 12.21 6.56
C LEU A 380 -8.63 12.77 6.97
N SER A 381 -8.59 14.04 7.32
CA SER A 381 -7.41 14.69 7.92
C SER A 381 -7.71 15.10 9.35
N PHE A 382 -6.80 14.74 10.23
CA PHE A 382 -6.84 15.13 11.63
C PHE A 382 -5.64 16.02 11.97
N ARG A 383 -5.85 17.00 12.84
CA ARG A 383 -4.83 17.82 13.47
C ARG A 383 -4.92 17.75 14.98
N GLU A 384 -3.87 18.16 15.66
CA GLU A 384 -3.92 18.34 17.11
C GLU A 384 -5.00 19.39 17.47
N SER A 385 -5.82 19.08 18.48
CA SER A 385 -6.81 20.03 18.97
C SER A 385 -6.09 21.25 19.57
N ALA A 386 -6.58 22.44 19.29
CA ALA A 386 -6.14 23.61 20.03
C ALA A 386 -6.42 23.40 21.53
N ARG A 387 -5.42 23.66 22.35
CA ARG A 387 -5.55 23.63 23.81
C ARG A 387 -6.42 24.78 24.31
#